data_d0c77a1e38bdc43558daf429cd84dd03
#
_entry.id   d0c77a1e38bdc43558daf429cd84dd03
#
_cell.length_a   1.000
_cell.length_b   1.000
_cell.length_c   1.000
_cell.angle_alpha   90.00
_cell.angle_beta   90.00
_cell.angle_gamma   90.00
#
_symmetry.space_group_name_H-M   'P 1'
#
loop_
_entity.id
_entity.type
_entity.pdbx_description
1 polymer ?
#
loop_
_entity_poly.entity_id
_entity_poly.type
_entity_poly.pdbx_seq_one_letter_code
_entity_poly.pdbx_strand_id
1 'polypeptide(L)'
;KRLMGVLECLNHQSGGRFNQDYVRKARELSTNLGHALAKLEVENIELKLQDTAHAIHSAETIDEILLELQQPILQLFDAELITIYAVDEIKNEIYSKIKSGNQVNEIRVPIAVKSISGCVALTQKPVNISNVYNADELNAFHPDLNFDSSWDKKSGLKTKSMLVYPLLQ
;
A
#
# COMPACT_ATOMS: atom_id res chain seq x y z
N LYS A 1 21.61 7.98 2.07
CA LYS A 1 21.66 7.44 0.69
C LYS A 1 21.13 6.00 0.71
N ARG A 2 20.19 5.68 -0.16
CA ARG A 2 19.64 4.33 -0.33
C ARG A 2 20.55 3.52 -1.27
N LEU A 3 20.77 2.24 -0.98
CA LEU A 3 21.49 1.33 -1.87
C LEU A 3 20.54 0.94 -3.02
N MET A 4 20.97 1.20 -4.27
CA MET A 4 20.20 0.86 -5.47
C MET A 4 20.68 -0.42 -6.15
N GLY A 5 21.90 -0.88 -5.86
CA GLY A 5 22.49 -2.07 -6.45
C GLY A 5 23.97 -2.15 -6.22
N VAL A 6 24.59 -3.17 -6.80
CA VAL A 6 26.05 -3.42 -6.72
C VAL A 6 26.59 -3.66 -8.12
N LEU A 7 27.72 -3.03 -8.44
CA LEU A 7 28.49 -3.31 -9.65
C LEU A 7 29.63 -4.27 -9.29
N GLU A 8 29.68 -5.43 -9.91
CA GLU A 8 30.74 -6.42 -9.74
C GLU A 8 31.52 -6.63 -11.05
N CYS A 9 32.83 -6.62 -10.97
CA CYS A 9 33.69 -6.93 -12.10
C CYS A 9 34.64 -8.10 -11.71
N LEU A 10 34.65 -9.13 -12.55
CA LEU A 10 35.41 -10.36 -12.29
C LEU A 10 36.51 -10.56 -13.33
N ASN A 11 37.60 -11.21 -12.91
CA ASN A 11 38.69 -11.68 -13.77
C ASN A 11 39.28 -10.61 -14.70
N HIS A 12 40.16 -9.77 -14.18
CA HIS A 12 40.90 -8.82 -15.01
C HIS A 12 41.67 -9.57 -16.11
N GLN A 13 41.50 -9.16 -17.36
CA GLN A 13 42.01 -9.87 -18.55
C GLN A 13 43.55 -10.10 -18.54
N SER A 14 44.34 -9.18 -17.99
CA SER A 14 45.79 -9.32 -17.84
C SER A 14 46.22 -10.08 -16.58
N GLY A 15 45.26 -10.62 -15.79
CA GLY A 15 45.51 -11.22 -14.49
C GLY A 15 45.78 -10.20 -13.39
N GLY A 16 45.68 -10.63 -12.14
CA GLY A 16 45.97 -9.79 -10.99
C GLY A 16 44.78 -8.89 -10.54
N ARG A 17 45.11 -7.85 -9.77
CA ARG A 17 44.13 -6.93 -9.21
C ARG A 17 43.77 -5.81 -10.19
N PHE A 18 42.55 -5.34 -10.14
CA PHE A 18 42.14 -4.10 -10.78
C PHE A 18 42.93 -2.92 -10.17
N ASN A 19 43.59 -2.10 -11.00
CA ASN A 19 44.34 -0.94 -10.57
C ASN A 19 43.45 0.25 -10.20
N GLN A 20 44.02 1.34 -9.68
CA GLN A 20 43.28 2.53 -9.23
C GLN A 20 42.47 3.21 -10.34
N ASP A 21 42.91 3.11 -11.60
CA ASP A 21 42.17 3.68 -12.73
C ASP A 21 40.83 2.93 -12.94
N TYR A 22 40.85 1.59 -12.85
CA TYR A 22 39.60 0.80 -12.91
C TYR A 22 38.69 1.07 -11.71
N VAL A 23 39.23 1.27 -10.51
CA VAL A 23 38.47 1.65 -9.32
C VAL A 23 37.78 3.00 -9.52
N ARG A 24 38.47 3.98 -10.12
CA ARG A 24 37.90 5.29 -10.44
C ARG A 24 36.76 5.16 -11.46
N LYS A 25 36.97 4.42 -12.56
CA LYS A 25 35.94 4.14 -13.58
C LYS A 25 34.71 3.44 -13.00
N ALA A 26 34.94 2.45 -12.13
CA ALA A 26 33.85 1.75 -11.46
C ALA A 26 33.02 2.68 -10.55
N ARG A 27 33.67 3.63 -9.85
CA ARG A 27 32.99 4.64 -9.02
C ARG A 27 32.12 5.58 -9.87
N GLU A 28 32.64 6.11 -10.96
CA GLU A 28 31.89 6.99 -11.86
C GLU A 28 30.69 6.24 -12.47
N LEU A 29 30.93 5.03 -12.97
CA LEU A 29 29.88 4.20 -13.58
C LEU A 29 28.82 3.80 -12.57
N SER A 30 29.19 3.39 -11.36
CA SER A 30 28.22 3.01 -10.32
C SER A 30 27.38 4.20 -9.86
N THR A 31 27.92 5.42 -9.85
CA THR A 31 27.15 6.63 -9.57
C THR A 31 26.10 6.87 -10.65
N ASN A 32 26.48 6.79 -11.91
CA ASN A 32 25.56 6.99 -13.04
C ASN A 32 24.48 5.89 -13.12
N LEU A 33 24.86 4.62 -12.91
CA LEU A 33 23.93 3.51 -12.85
C LEU A 33 22.97 3.64 -11.67
N GLY A 34 23.44 4.06 -10.51
CA GLY A 34 22.59 4.31 -9.35
C GLY A 34 21.56 5.40 -9.60
N HIS A 35 21.92 6.50 -10.27
CA HIS A 35 20.99 7.54 -10.67
C HIS A 35 19.99 7.05 -11.71
N ALA A 36 20.44 6.28 -12.71
CA ALA A 36 19.57 5.74 -13.74
C ALA A 36 18.52 4.76 -13.15
N LEU A 37 18.94 3.87 -12.24
CA LEU A 37 18.05 2.95 -11.55
C LEU A 37 17.01 3.70 -10.69
N ALA A 38 17.46 4.72 -9.94
CA ALA A 38 16.55 5.54 -9.13
C ALA A 38 15.51 6.28 -9.99
N LYS A 39 15.94 6.83 -11.15
CA LYS A 39 15.06 7.50 -12.09
C LYS A 39 13.98 6.55 -12.64
N LEU A 40 14.40 5.36 -13.11
CA LEU A 40 13.47 4.36 -13.64
C LEU A 40 12.47 3.87 -12.58
N GLU A 41 12.89 3.78 -11.31
CA GLU A 41 11.99 3.43 -10.21
C GLU A 41 10.89 4.49 -10.02
N VAL A 42 11.26 5.78 -10.05
CA VAL A 42 10.29 6.90 -9.95
C VAL A 42 9.35 6.92 -11.13
N GLU A 43 9.86 6.82 -12.36
CA GLU A 43 9.05 6.78 -13.59
C GLU A 43 8.06 5.62 -13.58
N ASN A 44 8.46 4.45 -13.08
CA ASN A 44 7.55 3.30 -12.97
C ASN A 44 6.42 3.54 -11.96
N ILE A 45 6.70 4.21 -10.84
CA ILE A 45 5.66 4.59 -9.86
C ILE A 45 4.71 5.61 -10.48
N GLU A 46 5.21 6.61 -11.18
CA GLU A 46 4.39 7.63 -11.86
C GLU A 46 3.45 7.02 -12.89
N LEU A 47 3.94 6.08 -13.72
CA LEU A 47 3.11 5.36 -14.69
C LEU A 47 1.99 4.58 -14.01
N LYS A 48 2.30 3.83 -12.94
CA LYS A 48 1.27 3.10 -12.18
C LYS A 48 0.22 4.03 -11.57
N LEU A 49 0.63 5.20 -11.07
CA LEU A 49 -0.29 6.21 -10.55
C LEU A 49 -1.21 6.76 -11.65
N GLN A 50 -0.66 7.05 -12.84
CA GLN A 50 -1.44 7.53 -13.98
C GLN A 50 -2.46 6.49 -14.46
N ASP A 51 -2.05 5.22 -14.60
CA ASP A 51 -2.93 4.13 -15.00
C ASP A 51 -4.07 3.93 -13.98
N THR A 52 -3.74 3.98 -12.69
CA THR A 52 -4.74 3.88 -11.62
C THR A 52 -5.70 5.08 -11.63
N ALA A 53 -5.19 6.30 -11.80
CA ALA A 53 -6.03 7.51 -11.90
C ALA A 53 -6.97 7.43 -13.11
N HIS A 54 -6.48 6.95 -14.24
CA HIS A 54 -7.31 6.75 -15.44
C HIS A 54 -8.42 5.73 -15.18
N ALA A 55 -8.11 4.61 -14.54
CA ALA A 55 -9.12 3.61 -14.17
C ALA A 55 -10.18 4.17 -13.22
N ILE A 56 -9.78 4.98 -12.23
CA ILE A 56 -10.73 5.66 -11.31
C ILE A 56 -11.66 6.59 -12.10
N HIS A 57 -11.14 7.41 -13.01
CA HIS A 57 -11.94 8.35 -13.79
C HIS A 57 -12.85 7.68 -14.82
N SER A 58 -12.53 6.48 -15.27
CA SER A 58 -13.35 5.72 -16.22
C SER A 58 -14.43 4.86 -15.57
N ALA A 59 -14.43 4.71 -14.23
CA ALA A 59 -15.45 3.97 -13.51
C ALA A 59 -16.79 4.71 -13.55
N GLU A 60 -17.84 4.03 -14.00
CA GLU A 60 -19.19 4.59 -14.14
C GLU A 60 -20.08 4.31 -12.91
N THR A 61 -19.70 3.34 -12.10
CA THR A 61 -20.49 2.92 -10.93
C THR A 61 -19.64 2.79 -9.67
N ILE A 62 -20.27 2.95 -8.51
CA ILE A 62 -19.64 2.71 -7.21
C ILE A 62 -19.16 1.26 -7.11
N ASP A 63 -19.89 0.31 -7.66
CA ASP A 63 -19.55 -1.11 -7.64
C ASP A 63 -18.23 -1.39 -8.39
N GLU A 64 -18.01 -0.74 -9.52
CA GLU A 64 -16.74 -0.82 -10.24
C GLU A 64 -15.58 -0.29 -9.39
N ILE A 65 -15.77 0.84 -8.72
CA ILE A 65 -14.76 1.40 -7.81
C ILE A 65 -14.45 0.41 -6.68
N LEU A 66 -15.47 -0.14 -6.05
CA LEU A 66 -15.30 -1.02 -4.89
C LEU A 66 -14.73 -2.40 -5.23
N LEU A 67 -14.93 -2.90 -6.44
CA LEU A 67 -14.53 -4.25 -6.82
C LEU A 67 -13.30 -4.27 -7.74
N GLU A 68 -13.27 -3.43 -8.75
CA GLU A 68 -12.30 -3.56 -9.85
C GLU A 68 -11.05 -2.73 -9.65
N LEU A 69 -11.15 -1.62 -8.88
CA LEU A 69 -9.98 -0.80 -8.58
C LEU A 69 -9.11 -1.33 -7.43
N GLN A 70 -9.55 -2.37 -6.72
CA GLN A 70 -8.76 -2.94 -5.62
C GLN A 70 -7.40 -3.42 -6.10
N GLN A 71 -7.33 -4.16 -7.20
CA GLN A 71 -6.08 -4.74 -7.69
C GLN A 71 -5.07 -3.69 -8.22
N PRO A 72 -5.46 -2.73 -9.06
CA PRO A 72 -4.57 -1.66 -9.48
C PRO A 72 -4.01 -0.84 -8.31
N ILE A 73 -4.86 -0.52 -7.33
CA ILE A 73 -4.45 0.25 -6.15
C ILE A 73 -3.54 -0.59 -5.24
N LEU A 74 -3.84 -1.88 -5.05
CA LEU A 74 -3.02 -2.79 -4.25
C LEU A 74 -1.56 -2.83 -4.71
N GLN A 75 -1.34 -2.81 -6.03
CA GLN A 75 0.00 -2.81 -6.62
C GLN A 75 0.82 -1.54 -6.34
N LEU A 76 0.15 -0.41 -6.04
CA LEU A 76 0.83 0.85 -5.68
C LEU A 76 1.40 0.81 -4.26
N PHE A 77 0.74 0.09 -3.35
CA PHE A 77 1.06 0.11 -1.93
C PHE A 77 1.91 -1.07 -1.46
N ASP A 78 2.23 -2.02 -2.36
CA ASP A 78 2.95 -3.26 -2.00
C ASP A 78 2.30 -3.94 -0.78
N ALA A 79 0.96 -3.98 -0.78
CA ALA A 79 0.16 -4.50 0.31
C ALA A 79 -0.46 -5.86 -0.06
N GLU A 80 -0.78 -6.67 0.95
CA GLU A 80 -1.41 -7.99 0.74
C GLU A 80 -2.91 -7.89 0.48
N LEU A 81 -3.56 -6.86 1.05
CA LEU A 81 -4.99 -6.64 0.92
C LEU A 81 -5.32 -5.15 0.92
N ILE A 82 -6.30 -4.75 0.12
CA ILE A 82 -6.92 -3.44 0.15
C ILE A 82 -8.43 -3.57 0.22
N THR A 83 -9.08 -2.66 0.92
CA THR A 83 -10.53 -2.53 0.94
C THR A 83 -10.89 -1.06 0.73
N ILE A 84 -11.75 -0.79 -0.23
CA ILE A 84 -12.30 0.55 -0.49
C ILE A 84 -13.71 0.56 0.09
N TYR A 85 -14.03 1.54 0.91
CA TYR A 85 -15.35 1.71 1.50
C TYR A 85 -16.05 2.94 0.94
N ALA A 86 -17.34 2.81 0.64
CA ALA A 86 -18.24 3.92 0.40
C ALA A 86 -19.07 4.20 1.66
N VAL A 87 -19.60 5.42 1.79
CA VAL A 87 -20.44 5.83 2.92
C VAL A 87 -21.91 5.59 2.60
N ASP A 88 -22.62 4.96 3.54
CA ASP A 88 -24.09 4.87 3.58
C ASP A 88 -24.60 5.84 4.67
N GLU A 89 -24.94 7.06 4.27
CA GLU A 89 -25.36 8.11 5.20
C GLU A 89 -26.68 7.75 5.93
N ILE A 90 -27.57 6.98 5.28
CA ILE A 90 -28.85 6.60 5.86
C ILE A 90 -28.65 5.66 7.04
N LYS A 91 -27.74 4.71 6.90
CA LYS A 91 -27.44 3.71 7.93
C LYS A 91 -26.34 4.15 8.90
N ASN A 92 -25.65 5.26 8.61
CA ASN A 92 -24.47 5.72 9.32
C ASN A 92 -23.37 4.64 9.39
N GLU A 93 -23.11 4.03 8.22
CA GLU A 93 -22.14 2.96 8.04
C GLU A 93 -21.25 3.24 6.84
N ILE A 94 -20.07 2.64 6.82
CA ILE A 94 -19.28 2.46 5.61
C ILE A 94 -19.50 1.02 5.11
N TYR A 95 -19.54 0.84 3.79
CA TYR A 95 -19.70 -0.46 3.18
C TYR A 95 -18.71 -0.70 2.06
N SER A 96 -18.34 -1.95 1.88
CA SER A 96 -17.51 -2.42 0.77
C SER A 96 -18.06 -3.70 0.19
N LYS A 97 -17.60 -4.05 -1.01
CA LYS A 97 -17.93 -5.30 -1.67
C LYS A 97 -16.68 -6.13 -1.87
N ILE A 98 -16.77 -7.43 -1.57
CA ILE A 98 -15.68 -8.38 -1.74
C ILE A 98 -16.17 -9.50 -2.66
N LYS A 99 -15.38 -9.79 -3.68
CA LYS A 99 -15.64 -10.92 -4.58
C LYS A 99 -14.97 -12.17 -4.03
N SER A 100 -15.75 -13.22 -3.80
CA SER A 100 -15.27 -14.54 -3.40
C SER A 100 -15.80 -15.58 -4.39
N GLY A 101 -14.96 -16.01 -5.32
CA GLY A 101 -15.40 -16.82 -6.46
C GLY A 101 -16.45 -16.08 -7.31
N ASN A 102 -17.63 -16.69 -7.47
CA ASN A 102 -18.74 -16.09 -8.20
C ASN A 102 -19.73 -15.30 -7.31
N GLN A 103 -19.46 -15.18 -6.01
CA GLN A 103 -20.32 -14.44 -5.09
C GLN A 103 -19.68 -13.10 -4.72
N VAL A 104 -20.54 -12.06 -4.67
CA VAL A 104 -20.19 -10.74 -4.14
C VAL A 104 -20.80 -10.64 -2.75
N ASN A 105 -19.95 -10.46 -1.75
CA ASN A 105 -20.34 -10.26 -0.36
C ASN A 105 -20.16 -8.80 0.02
N GLU A 106 -21.12 -8.26 0.76
CA GLU A 106 -21.03 -6.90 1.29
C GLU A 106 -20.52 -6.93 2.73
N ILE A 107 -19.56 -6.06 3.01
CA ILE A 107 -19.07 -5.81 4.36
C ILE A 107 -19.60 -4.45 4.79
N ARG A 108 -20.14 -4.37 6.01
CA ARG A 108 -20.59 -3.12 6.63
C ARG A 108 -19.91 -2.90 7.95
N VAL A 109 -19.50 -1.65 8.18
CA VAL A 109 -18.82 -1.22 9.39
C VAL A 109 -19.47 0.07 9.88
N PRO A 110 -19.98 0.13 11.13
CA PRO A 110 -20.53 1.35 11.70
C PRO A 110 -19.51 2.49 11.72
N ILE A 111 -19.94 3.71 11.41
CA ILE A 111 -19.13 4.93 11.56
C ILE A 111 -19.05 5.25 13.05
N ALA A 112 -18.07 4.65 13.72
CA ALA A 112 -17.88 4.74 15.16
C ALA A 112 -16.43 4.45 15.53
N VAL A 113 -16.01 4.84 16.72
CA VAL A 113 -14.63 4.70 17.23
C VAL A 113 -14.18 3.25 17.51
N LYS A 114 -15.09 2.29 17.51
CA LYS A 114 -14.81 0.90 17.91
C LYS A 114 -14.00 0.09 16.91
N SER A 115 -13.96 0.49 15.66
CA SER A 115 -13.16 -0.16 14.62
C SER A 115 -12.25 0.86 13.94
N ILE A 116 -11.11 0.42 13.39
CA ILE A 116 -10.12 1.32 12.79
C ILE A 116 -10.74 2.07 11.60
N SER A 117 -11.38 1.38 10.68
CA SER A 117 -12.02 2.01 9.51
C SER A 117 -13.20 2.91 9.92
N GLY A 118 -14.04 2.49 10.88
CA GLY A 118 -15.13 3.28 11.41
C GLY A 118 -14.64 4.55 12.14
N CYS A 119 -13.55 4.44 12.88
CA CYS A 119 -12.91 5.58 13.55
C CYS A 119 -12.37 6.60 12.54
N VAL A 120 -11.71 6.15 11.46
CA VAL A 120 -11.24 7.01 10.38
C VAL A 120 -12.41 7.69 9.66
N ALA A 121 -13.49 6.95 9.38
CA ALA A 121 -14.70 7.52 8.78
C ALA A 121 -15.33 8.61 9.68
N LEU A 122 -15.36 8.39 10.99
CA LEU A 122 -15.90 9.34 11.95
C LEU A 122 -15.02 10.58 12.12
N THR A 123 -13.71 10.37 12.30
CA THR A 123 -12.77 11.44 12.65
C THR A 123 -12.21 12.18 11.43
N GLN A 124 -12.32 11.57 10.24
CA GLN A 124 -11.72 12.02 8.98
C GLN A 124 -10.19 12.23 9.09
N LYS A 125 -9.54 11.50 10.00
CA LYS A 125 -8.10 11.53 10.19
C LYS A 125 -7.48 10.20 9.79
N PRO A 126 -6.36 10.20 9.04
CA PRO A 126 -5.69 8.97 8.67
C PRO A 126 -5.09 8.27 9.89
N VAL A 127 -5.03 6.95 9.82
CA VAL A 127 -4.44 6.08 10.83
C VAL A 127 -3.42 5.17 10.16
N ASN A 128 -2.18 5.13 10.70
CA ASN A 128 -1.12 4.24 10.26
C ASN A 128 -0.61 3.46 11.47
N ILE A 129 -0.88 2.16 11.51
CA ILE A 129 -0.63 1.26 12.63
C ILE A 129 0.38 0.20 12.20
N SER A 130 1.43 0.02 12.97
CA SER A 130 2.47 -0.98 12.72
C SER A 130 2.07 -2.37 13.23
N ASN A 131 1.24 -2.43 14.28
CA ASN A 131 0.75 -3.67 14.85
C ASN A 131 -0.66 -3.50 15.42
N VAL A 132 -1.67 -3.98 14.69
CA VAL A 132 -3.09 -3.89 15.09
C VAL A 132 -3.44 -4.65 16.38
N TYR A 133 -2.54 -5.50 16.87
CA TYR A 133 -2.68 -6.19 18.15
C TYR A 133 -2.03 -5.46 19.32
N ASN A 134 -1.36 -4.33 19.08
CA ASN A 134 -0.77 -3.50 20.12
C ASN A 134 -1.82 -2.50 20.64
N ALA A 135 -2.35 -2.76 21.82
CA ALA A 135 -3.37 -1.92 22.44
C ALA A 135 -2.88 -0.48 22.69
N ASP A 136 -1.61 -0.29 23.05
CA ASP A 136 -1.05 1.05 23.31
C ASP A 136 -1.00 1.88 22.02
N GLU A 137 -0.68 1.24 20.89
CA GLU A 137 -0.67 1.90 19.58
C GLU A 137 -2.08 2.28 19.15
N LEU A 138 -3.08 1.41 19.36
CA LEU A 138 -4.48 1.72 19.09
C LEU A 138 -5.00 2.84 19.98
N ASN A 139 -4.73 2.78 21.29
CA ASN A 139 -5.16 3.77 22.26
C ASN A 139 -4.58 5.18 22.00
N ALA A 140 -3.42 5.27 21.34
CA ALA A 140 -2.87 6.57 20.91
C ALA A 140 -3.77 7.30 19.91
N PHE A 141 -4.60 6.60 19.14
CA PHE A 141 -5.58 7.19 18.23
C PHE A 141 -6.93 7.42 18.92
N HIS A 142 -7.43 6.43 19.66
CA HIS A 142 -8.64 6.56 20.49
C HIS A 142 -8.69 5.45 21.55
N PRO A 143 -9.08 5.76 22.80
CA PRO A 143 -9.08 4.78 23.92
C PRO A 143 -10.04 3.61 23.72
N ASP A 144 -11.11 3.78 22.95
CA ASP A 144 -12.09 2.72 22.65
C ASP A 144 -11.81 2.00 21.33
N LEU A 145 -10.67 2.30 20.67
CA LEU A 145 -10.33 1.69 19.37
C LEU A 145 -9.87 0.25 19.58
N ASN A 146 -10.50 -0.65 18.82
CA ASN A 146 -10.18 -2.07 18.84
C ASN A 146 -10.00 -2.62 17.44
N PHE A 147 -9.20 -3.67 17.33
CA PHE A 147 -9.06 -4.47 16.11
C PHE A 147 -9.92 -5.74 16.22
N ASP A 148 -10.84 -5.93 15.28
CA ASP A 148 -11.62 -7.15 15.18
C ASP A 148 -10.88 -8.24 14.41
N SER A 149 -10.26 -9.17 15.13
CA SER A 149 -9.52 -10.30 14.55
C SER A 149 -10.41 -11.40 13.94
N SER A 150 -11.73 -11.24 13.96
CA SER A 150 -12.66 -12.23 13.37
C SER A 150 -12.47 -12.35 11.85
N TRP A 151 -12.06 -11.27 11.20
CA TRP A 151 -11.75 -11.24 9.77
C TRP A 151 -10.49 -12.03 9.43
N ASP A 152 -9.46 -11.97 10.27
CA ASP A 152 -8.24 -12.76 10.12
C ASP A 152 -8.56 -14.26 10.14
N LYS A 153 -9.45 -14.67 11.03
CA LYS A 153 -9.90 -16.07 11.13
C LYS A 153 -10.71 -16.53 9.91
N LYS A 154 -11.47 -15.63 9.29
CA LYS A 154 -12.29 -15.94 8.11
C LYS A 154 -11.47 -15.97 6.82
N SER A 155 -10.54 -15.03 6.66
CA SER A 155 -9.72 -14.88 5.46
C SER A 155 -8.48 -15.79 5.45
N GLY A 156 -8.03 -16.26 6.62
CA GLY A 156 -6.74 -16.94 6.80
C GLY A 156 -5.54 -16.00 6.74
N LEU A 157 -5.76 -14.69 6.54
CA LEU A 157 -4.73 -13.66 6.55
C LEU A 157 -4.56 -13.15 7.98
N LYS A 158 -3.33 -13.06 8.47
CA LYS A 158 -3.03 -12.44 9.76
C LYS A 158 -2.64 -10.98 9.56
N THR A 159 -3.57 -10.07 9.78
CA THR A 159 -3.32 -8.63 9.72
C THR A 159 -2.27 -8.23 10.77
N LYS A 160 -1.25 -7.50 10.36
CA LYS A 160 -0.23 -6.96 11.26
C LYS A 160 -0.23 -5.45 11.23
N SER A 161 0.04 -4.85 10.07
CA SER A 161 0.03 -3.40 9.90
C SER A 161 -1.20 -2.96 9.12
N MET A 162 -1.66 -1.74 9.38
CA MET A 162 -2.84 -1.20 8.71
C MET A 162 -2.68 0.30 8.47
N LEU A 163 -2.85 0.71 7.21
CA LEU A 163 -2.97 2.11 6.82
C LEU A 163 -4.42 2.35 6.39
N VAL A 164 -5.10 3.29 7.04
CA VAL A 164 -6.46 3.71 6.67
C VAL A 164 -6.47 5.20 6.42
N TYR A 165 -6.98 5.59 5.26
CA TYR A 165 -7.01 6.98 4.83
C TYR A 165 -8.44 7.40 4.45
N PRO A 166 -8.97 8.55 4.91
CA PRO A 166 -10.31 9.01 4.54
C PRO A 166 -10.31 9.49 3.08
N LEU A 167 -11.36 9.14 2.35
CA LEU A 167 -11.62 9.69 1.01
C LEU A 167 -12.49 10.92 1.16
N LEU A 168 -11.90 12.10 0.95
CA LEU A 168 -12.56 13.39 1.11
C LEU A 168 -12.70 14.10 -0.24
N GLN A 169 -13.78 14.85 -0.41
CA GLN A 169 -14.03 15.68 -1.58
C GLN A 169 -13.56 17.12 -1.31
#